data_ead0ad80be789a7c612cce35a52600eb
#
_entry.id   ead0ad80be789a7c612cce35a52600eb
#
_cell.length_a   1.000
_cell.length_b   1.000
_cell.length_c   1.000
_cell.angle_alpha   90.00
_cell.angle_beta   90.00
_cell.angle_gamma   90.00
#
_symmetry.space_group_name_H-M   'P 1'
#
loop_
_entity.id
_entity.type
_entity.pdbx_description
1 polymer ?
#
loop_
_entity_poly.entity_id
_entity_poly.type
_entity_poly.pdbx_seq_one_letter_code
_entity_poly.pdbx_strand_id
1 'polypeptide(L)'
;MLRAALAFFLLALALPAASPGTAPEPRMLGPYGKGADAYWLWKAHPAPKTVVVFEHGLDESELNPWNHIDWIEHLVRQGNDVIYPRYETSPAGSPALLHSLIGIHTALVRLGRPPVPLVVVGYSRGGRLAVELAAVMWRIGVNPAAVMSVYPSTLNSRLEEVVNFTHLPHSTRLLLVTADRDSPAGARELLRRLQRSRFPAQRVRTEVVRSHGSFRADHFSALQSGSEARRQLWAPLDRLIASVR
;
A
#
# COMPACT_ATOMS: atom_id res chain seq x y z
N MET A 1 -78.23 26.04 -12.27
CA MET A 1 -77.29 25.58 -11.24
C MET A 1 -75.96 25.28 -11.91
N LEU A 2 -75.03 26.18 -11.83
CA LEU A 2 -73.67 26.08 -12.46
C LEU A 2 -72.70 25.63 -11.38
N ARG A 3 -72.06 24.44 -11.56
CA ARG A 3 -70.99 23.95 -10.71
C ARG A 3 -69.64 24.36 -11.32
N ALA A 4 -68.93 25.28 -10.68
CA ALA A 4 -67.58 25.63 -11.04
C ALA A 4 -66.60 24.58 -10.44
N ALA A 5 -65.80 23.94 -11.28
CA ALA A 5 -64.74 23.05 -10.87
C ALA A 5 -63.43 23.88 -10.71
N LEU A 6 -62.92 23.92 -9.49
CA LEU A 6 -61.62 24.57 -9.16
C LEU A 6 -60.50 23.56 -9.44
N ALA A 7 -59.67 23.78 -10.46
CA ALA A 7 -58.48 22.99 -10.72
C ALA A 7 -57.30 23.55 -9.91
N PHE A 8 -56.79 22.79 -8.93
CA PHE A 8 -55.56 23.08 -8.22
C PHE A 8 -54.33 22.62 -9.08
N PHE A 9 -53.58 23.57 -9.57
CA PHE A 9 -52.26 23.30 -10.17
C PHE A 9 -51.23 23.21 -9.02
N LEU A 10 -50.75 21.99 -8.74
CA LEU A 10 -49.59 21.73 -7.91
C LEU A 10 -48.33 22.05 -8.70
N LEU A 11 -47.71 23.19 -8.44
CA LEU A 11 -46.39 23.54 -8.96
C LEU A 11 -45.32 22.76 -8.19
N ALA A 12 -44.82 21.66 -8.75
CA ALA A 12 -43.69 20.92 -8.18
C ALA A 12 -42.42 21.76 -8.37
N LEU A 13 -41.94 22.40 -7.31
CA LEU A 13 -40.63 23.01 -7.25
C LEU A 13 -39.57 21.90 -7.32
N ALA A 14 -38.93 21.69 -8.49
CA ALA A 14 -37.75 20.88 -8.63
C ALA A 14 -36.59 21.56 -7.89
N LEU A 15 -36.18 21.00 -6.76
CA LEU A 15 -34.93 21.38 -6.09
C LEU A 15 -33.76 21.07 -7.02
N PRO A 16 -32.80 21.99 -7.24
CA PRO A 16 -31.61 21.70 -8.02
C PRO A 16 -30.86 20.55 -7.34
N ALA A 17 -30.57 19.50 -8.11
CA ALA A 17 -29.71 18.41 -7.66
C ALA A 17 -28.34 19.02 -7.29
N ALA A 18 -27.91 18.80 -6.04
CA ALA A 18 -26.59 19.23 -5.59
C ALA A 18 -25.55 18.62 -6.55
N SER A 19 -24.74 19.46 -7.17
CA SER A 19 -23.60 19.01 -7.97
C SER A 19 -22.75 18.07 -7.10
N PRO A 20 -22.33 16.90 -7.61
CA PRO A 20 -21.43 16.04 -6.86
C PRO A 20 -20.16 16.83 -6.57
N GLY A 21 -19.98 17.22 -5.29
CA GLY A 21 -18.80 17.93 -4.85
C GLY A 21 -17.57 17.11 -5.22
N THR A 22 -16.57 17.74 -5.84
CA THR A 22 -15.28 17.10 -6.13
C THR A 22 -14.72 16.55 -4.83
N ALA A 23 -14.31 15.28 -4.81
CA ALA A 23 -13.67 14.70 -3.64
C ALA A 23 -12.48 15.59 -3.22
N PRO A 24 -12.29 15.82 -1.90
CA PRO A 24 -11.19 16.66 -1.43
C PRO A 24 -9.85 16.08 -1.89
N GLU A 25 -8.90 16.97 -2.22
CA GLU A 25 -7.55 16.57 -2.60
C GLU A 25 -6.87 15.79 -1.46
N PRO A 26 -6.06 14.76 -1.79
CA PRO A 26 -5.29 14.01 -0.81
C PRO A 26 -4.44 14.92 0.05
N ARG A 27 -4.52 14.75 1.37
CA ARG A 27 -3.75 15.54 2.33
C ARG A 27 -2.87 14.64 3.17
N MET A 28 -1.56 14.94 3.18
CA MET A 28 -0.61 14.32 4.08
C MET A 28 -0.78 14.84 5.51
N LEU A 29 -0.85 13.92 6.47
CA LEU A 29 -0.98 14.19 7.90
C LEU A 29 0.23 13.59 8.63
N GLY A 30 0.83 14.33 9.54
CA GLY A 30 2.01 13.89 10.28
C GLY A 30 3.26 14.72 9.95
N PRO A 31 4.49 14.24 10.28
CA PRO A 31 4.72 12.93 10.93
C PRO A 31 4.12 12.83 12.33
N TYR A 32 3.59 11.67 12.64
CA TYR A 32 3.19 11.28 13.99
C TYR A 32 4.24 10.31 14.56
N GLY A 33 4.39 10.23 15.87
CA GLY A 33 5.44 9.44 16.50
C GLY A 33 6.79 10.15 16.49
N LYS A 34 7.86 9.41 16.81
CA LYS A 34 9.23 9.96 16.86
C LYS A 34 10.25 8.94 16.32
N GLY A 35 11.36 9.47 15.79
CA GLY A 35 12.46 8.63 15.29
C GLY A 35 11.97 7.61 14.25
N ALA A 36 12.40 6.36 14.41
CA ALA A 36 12.03 5.26 13.53
C ALA A 36 10.56 4.82 13.66
N ASP A 37 9.88 5.13 14.77
CA ASP A 37 8.46 4.84 14.95
C ASP A 37 7.54 5.90 14.31
N ALA A 38 8.11 6.93 13.66
CA ALA A 38 7.32 7.95 13.00
C ALA A 38 6.59 7.40 11.78
N TYR A 39 5.43 8.00 11.50
CA TYR A 39 4.62 7.64 10.32
C TYR A 39 3.82 8.83 9.80
N TRP A 40 3.44 8.75 8.53
CA TRP A 40 2.50 9.67 7.88
C TRP A 40 1.23 8.95 7.52
N LEU A 41 0.13 9.72 7.41
CA LEU A 41 -1.19 9.24 7.06
C LEU A 41 -1.80 10.07 5.94
N TRP A 42 -2.57 9.40 5.09
CA TRP A 42 -3.56 10.00 4.20
C TRP A 42 -4.89 9.33 4.45
N LYS A 43 -5.96 10.12 4.45
CA LYS A 43 -7.33 9.62 4.67
C LYS A 43 -8.15 9.76 3.41
N ALA A 44 -8.79 8.68 3.02
CA ALA A 44 -9.79 8.70 1.95
C ALA A 44 -11.10 9.33 2.41
N HIS A 45 -11.85 9.85 1.47
CA HIS A 45 -13.17 10.42 1.69
C HIS A 45 -14.20 9.75 0.75
N PRO A 46 -15.47 9.55 1.22
CA PRO A 46 -15.98 9.83 2.57
C PRO A 46 -15.50 8.82 3.63
N ALA A 47 -15.11 7.62 3.23
CA ALA A 47 -14.59 6.56 4.10
C ALA A 47 -13.66 5.64 3.31
N PRO A 48 -12.66 4.99 3.97
CA PRO A 48 -11.75 4.09 3.28
C PRO A 48 -12.45 2.81 2.84
N LYS A 49 -12.06 2.31 1.66
CA LYS A 49 -12.40 0.98 1.15
C LYS A 49 -11.33 -0.06 1.51
N THR A 50 -10.12 0.39 1.78
CA THR A 50 -8.94 -0.41 2.11
C THR A 50 -7.95 0.47 2.89
N VAL A 51 -7.17 -0.12 3.78
CA VAL A 51 -5.97 0.52 4.33
C VAL A 51 -4.76 -0.03 3.58
N VAL A 52 -3.93 0.85 3.04
CA VAL A 52 -2.67 0.49 2.39
C VAL A 52 -1.50 0.93 3.28
N VAL A 53 -0.62 0.01 3.62
CA VAL A 53 0.69 0.31 4.23
C VAL A 53 1.72 0.37 3.13
N PHE A 54 2.47 1.46 3.04
CA PHE A 54 3.50 1.70 2.03
C PHE A 54 4.88 1.71 2.67
N GLU A 55 5.68 0.65 2.44
CA GLU A 55 7.03 0.47 2.96
C GLU A 55 8.06 0.97 1.94
N HIS A 56 8.92 1.88 2.35
CA HIS A 56 9.90 2.54 1.49
C HIS A 56 11.19 1.73 1.24
N GLY A 57 12.09 2.22 0.39
CA GLY A 57 13.43 1.65 0.16
C GLY A 57 14.45 2.05 1.22
N LEU A 58 15.68 1.57 1.07
CA LEU A 58 16.81 1.89 1.93
C LEU A 58 17.58 3.09 1.38
N ASP A 59 17.17 4.30 1.72
CA ASP A 59 17.87 5.53 1.35
C ASP A 59 17.42 6.67 2.28
N GLU A 60 18.29 7.64 2.57
CA GLU A 60 17.93 8.80 3.40
C GLU A 60 16.78 9.62 2.80
N SER A 61 16.69 9.70 1.48
CA SER A 61 15.60 10.37 0.78
C SER A 61 14.24 9.65 0.92
N GLU A 62 14.24 8.38 1.30
CA GLU A 62 13.08 7.54 1.53
C GLU A 62 12.50 7.68 2.96
N LEU A 63 13.25 8.27 3.89
CA LEU A 63 12.77 8.51 5.27
C LEU A 63 11.57 9.45 5.36
N ASN A 64 11.19 10.04 4.24
CA ASN A 64 9.99 10.84 4.04
C ASN A 64 9.26 10.36 2.77
N PRO A 65 7.96 10.59 2.64
CA PRO A 65 7.17 10.00 1.55
C PRO A 65 7.33 10.67 0.17
N TRP A 66 8.22 11.66 0.04
CA TRP A 66 8.28 12.52 -1.16
C TRP A 66 8.54 11.78 -2.46
N ASN A 67 9.38 10.74 -2.44
CA ASN A 67 9.67 9.94 -3.63
C ASN A 67 8.48 9.09 -4.11
N HIS A 68 7.51 8.86 -3.23
CA HIS A 68 6.32 8.04 -3.51
C HIS A 68 5.02 8.85 -3.47
N ILE A 69 5.08 10.17 -3.32
CA ILE A 69 3.91 11.00 -3.06
C ILE A 69 2.84 10.85 -4.15
N ASP A 70 3.23 10.83 -5.43
CA ASP A 70 2.32 10.69 -6.55
C ASP A 70 1.57 9.35 -6.51
N TRP A 71 2.27 8.26 -6.16
CA TRP A 71 1.65 6.93 -6.04
C TRP A 71 0.74 6.86 -4.82
N ILE A 72 1.18 7.40 -3.68
CA ILE A 72 0.37 7.47 -2.46
C ILE A 72 -0.93 8.26 -2.71
N GLU A 73 -0.84 9.44 -3.33
CA GLU A 73 -2.02 10.25 -3.63
C GLU A 73 -2.96 9.57 -4.65
N HIS A 74 -2.40 8.85 -5.64
CA HIS A 74 -3.21 8.02 -6.53
C HIS A 74 -4.01 6.99 -5.72
N LEU A 75 -3.39 6.27 -4.78
CA LEU A 75 -4.07 5.30 -3.91
C LEU A 75 -5.19 5.96 -3.10
N VAL A 76 -4.95 7.15 -2.56
CA VAL A 76 -5.96 7.90 -1.78
C VAL A 76 -7.15 8.29 -2.65
N ARG A 77 -6.91 8.80 -3.87
CA ARG A 77 -7.99 9.12 -4.83
C ARG A 77 -8.80 7.89 -5.24
N GLN A 78 -8.23 6.68 -5.15
CA GLN A 78 -8.93 5.40 -5.35
C GLN A 78 -9.76 4.95 -4.13
N GLY A 79 -9.74 5.72 -3.04
CA GLY A 79 -10.51 5.47 -1.82
C GLY A 79 -9.80 4.60 -0.80
N ASN A 80 -8.46 4.67 -0.73
CA ASN A 80 -7.68 3.98 0.29
C ASN A 80 -7.15 4.96 1.33
N ASP A 81 -7.22 4.61 2.62
CA ASP A 81 -6.33 5.22 3.60
C ASP A 81 -4.91 4.70 3.36
N VAL A 82 -3.90 5.57 3.50
CA VAL A 82 -2.49 5.17 3.34
C VAL A 82 -1.71 5.48 4.60
N ILE A 83 -0.91 4.51 5.05
CA ILE A 83 0.05 4.61 6.14
C ILE A 83 1.45 4.48 5.54
N TYR A 84 2.32 5.44 5.82
CA TYR A 84 3.74 5.39 5.44
C TYR A 84 4.59 5.39 6.69
N PRO A 85 5.06 4.23 7.19
CA PRO A 85 5.98 4.14 8.33
C PRO A 85 7.38 4.60 7.93
N ARG A 86 8.08 5.31 8.82
CA ARG A 86 9.50 5.66 8.59
C ARG A 86 10.43 4.47 8.80
N TYR A 87 10.14 3.61 9.76
CA TYR A 87 10.81 2.42 10.27
C TYR A 87 12.33 2.47 10.46
N GLU A 88 12.99 3.56 10.10
CA GLU A 88 14.43 3.80 10.36
C GLU A 88 14.72 5.30 10.45
N THR A 89 15.90 5.67 11.00
CA THR A 89 16.37 7.06 11.08
C THR A 89 17.65 7.27 10.27
N SER A 90 18.30 6.17 9.87
CA SER A 90 19.44 6.15 8.97
C SER A 90 19.51 4.78 8.28
N PRO A 91 20.16 4.67 7.11
CA PRO A 91 20.34 3.40 6.42
C PRO A 91 21.20 2.37 7.17
N ALA A 92 21.89 2.77 8.24
CA ALA A 92 22.85 1.96 8.98
C ALA A 92 22.21 1.12 10.11
N GLY A 93 21.28 0.23 9.75
CA GLY A 93 20.83 -0.83 10.66
C GLY A 93 19.95 -0.34 11.82
N SER A 94 18.68 -0.58 11.66
CA SER A 94 17.65 -0.40 12.68
C SER A 94 16.82 -1.69 12.68
N PRO A 95 16.17 -2.08 13.78
CA PRO A 95 15.19 -3.15 13.78
C PRO A 95 13.94 -2.72 13.01
N ALA A 96 14.10 -2.54 11.68
CA ALA A 96 13.11 -1.98 10.77
C ALA A 96 11.74 -2.65 10.89
N LEU A 97 11.72 -3.98 11.02
CA LEU A 97 10.49 -4.74 11.19
C LEU A 97 9.71 -4.32 12.44
N LEU A 98 10.41 -4.14 13.57
CA LEU A 98 9.79 -3.74 14.84
C LEU A 98 9.26 -2.31 14.75
N HIS A 99 10.06 -1.37 14.24
CA HIS A 99 9.67 0.03 14.11
C HIS A 99 8.50 0.20 13.14
N SER A 100 8.51 -0.51 12.00
CA SER A 100 7.38 -0.50 11.07
C SER A 100 6.11 -1.04 11.76
N LEU A 101 6.22 -2.16 12.48
CA LEU A 101 5.08 -2.74 13.20
C LEU A 101 4.49 -1.78 14.25
N ILE A 102 5.35 -1.06 15.00
CA ILE A 102 4.93 -0.04 15.97
C ILE A 102 4.24 1.13 15.26
N GLY A 103 4.84 1.66 14.20
CA GLY A 103 4.26 2.75 13.40
C GLY A 103 2.90 2.38 12.83
N ILE A 104 2.78 1.19 12.22
CA ILE A 104 1.52 0.67 11.67
C ILE A 104 0.48 0.50 12.77
N HIS A 105 0.84 -0.13 13.91
CA HIS A 105 -0.09 -0.32 15.03
C HIS A 105 -0.67 1.02 15.51
N THR A 106 0.20 1.99 15.75
CA THR A 106 -0.19 3.32 16.24
C THR A 106 -1.05 4.06 15.20
N ALA A 107 -0.69 3.94 13.92
CA ALA A 107 -1.46 4.50 12.82
C ALA A 107 -2.87 3.90 12.73
N LEU A 108 -3.00 2.57 12.82
CA LEU A 108 -4.29 1.88 12.81
C LEU A 108 -5.17 2.27 13.99
N VAL A 109 -4.59 2.44 15.19
CA VAL A 109 -5.33 2.97 16.36
C VAL A 109 -5.84 4.38 16.08
N ARG A 110 -5.00 5.26 15.51
CA ARG A 110 -5.39 6.63 15.15
C ARG A 110 -6.47 6.68 14.07
N LEU A 111 -6.47 5.72 13.13
CA LEU A 111 -7.52 5.58 12.11
C LEU A 111 -8.82 4.96 12.66
N GLY A 112 -8.84 4.51 13.92
CA GLY A 112 -10.00 3.84 14.53
C GLY A 112 -10.17 2.39 14.07
N ARG A 113 -9.12 1.75 13.55
CA ARG A 113 -9.13 0.36 13.06
C ARG A 113 -10.32 0.08 12.13
N PRO A 114 -10.42 0.75 10.97
CA PRO A 114 -11.58 0.59 10.10
C PRO A 114 -11.74 -0.88 9.68
N PRO A 115 -12.97 -1.42 9.63
CA PRO A 115 -13.24 -2.83 9.31
C PRO A 115 -13.15 -3.09 7.80
N VAL A 116 -12.02 -2.72 7.20
CA VAL A 116 -11.74 -2.88 5.76
C VAL A 116 -10.47 -3.71 5.56
N PRO A 117 -10.27 -4.32 4.39
CA PRO A 117 -9.05 -5.05 4.09
C PRO A 117 -7.80 -4.19 4.28
N LEU A 118 -6.71 -4.81 4.74
CA LEU A 118 -5.39 -4.19 4.79
C LEU A 118 -4.50 -4.80 3.71
N VAL A 119 -3.81 -3.96 2.97
CA VAL A 119 -2.83 -4.33 1.93
C VAL A 119 -1.49 -3.71 2.28
N VAL A 120 -0.41 -4.46 2.12
CA VAL A 120 0.95 -3.94 2.29
C VAL A 120 1.61 -3.88 0.93
N VAL A 121 2.19 -2.74 0.58
CA VAL A 121 3.06 -2.59 -0.58
C VAL A 121 4.41 -2.09 -0.12
N GLY A 122 5.48 -2.56 -0.74
CA GLY A 122 6.80 -2.05 -0.43
C GLY A 122 7.76 -2.14 -1.60
N TYR A 123 8.77 -1.28 -1.58
CA TYR A 123 9.79 -1.15 -2.60
C TYR A 123 11.17 -1.48 -2.01
N SER A 124 12.01 -2.19 -2.77
CA SER A 124 13.40 -2.50 -2.39
C SER A 124 13.48 -3.24 -1.04
N ARG A 125 14.13 -2.65 -0.02
CA ARG A 125 14.11 -3.13 1.36
C ARG A 125 12.68 -3.23 1.88
N GLY A 126 11.85 -2.21 1.65
CA GLY A 126 10.43 -2.24 1.97
C GLY A 126 9.67 -3.34 1.24
N GLY A 127 10.09 -3.69 0.01
CA GLY A 127 9.51 -4.81 -0.74
C GLY A 127 9.72 -6.16 -0.05
N ARG A 128 10.91 -6.40 0.53
CA ARG A 128 11.16 -7.56 1.38
C ARG A 128 10.39 -7.44 2.70
N LEU A 129 10.48 -6.28 3.34
CA LEU A 129 9.85 -6.01 4.63
C LEU A 129 8.33 -6.19 4.58
N ALA A 130 7.67 -5.85 3.47
CA ALA A 130 6.24 -6.02 3.29
C ALA A 130 5.78 -7.50 3.46
N VAL A 131 6.57 -8.45 2.94
CA VAL A 131 6.27 -9.89 3.12
C VAL A 131 6.57 -10.34 4.54
N GLU A 132 7.64 -9.82 5.15
CA GLU A 132 8.03 -10.12 6.53
C GLU A 132 7.01 -9.57 7.53
N LEU A 133 6.51 -8.35 7.32
CA LEU A 133 5.42 -7.77 8.12
C LEU A 133 4.17 -8.63 8.06
N ALA A 134 3.78 -9.10 6.88
CA ALA A 134 2.59 -9.95 6.76
C ALA A 134 2.68 -11.23 7.60
N ALA A 135 3.89 -11.73 7.88
CA ALA A 135 4.11 -12.88 8.73
C ALA A 135 4.07 -12.57 10.24
N VAL A 136 4.16 -11.29 10.64
CA VAL A 136 4.22 -10.89 12.06
C VAL A 136 3.09 -9.96 12.51
N MET A 137 2.29 -9.39 11.59
CA MET A 137 1.22 -8.44 11.90
C MET A 137 0.09 -9.05 12.76
N TRP A 138 -0.03 -10.37 12.84
CA TRP A 138 -0.92 -11.03 13.79
C TRP A 138 -0.63 -10.60 15.26
N ARG A 139 0.61 -10.18 15.57
CA ARG A 139 1.01 -9.66 16.89
C ARG A 139 0.29 -8.35 17.26
N ILE A 140 -0.19 -7.62 16.28
CA ILE A 140 -0.99 -6.39 16.47
C ILE A 140 -2.48 -6.59 16.12
N GLY A 141 -2.90 -7.85 15.98
CA GLY A 141 -4.29 -8.22 15.70
C GLY A 141 -4.73 -7.96 14.27
N VAL A 142 -3.80 -8.00 13.28
CA VAL A 142 -4.08 -7.73 11.86
C VAL A 142 -3.53 -8.85 10.98
N ASN A 143 -4.32 -9.22 9.98
CA ASN A 143 -3.91 -10.15 8.93
C ASN A 143 -4.04 -9.44 7.58
N PRO A 144 -2.93 -9.12 6.87
CA PRO A 144 -3.00 -8.50 5.57
C PRO A 144 -3.73 -9.39 4.56
N ALA A 145 -4.68 -8.79 3.82
CA ALA A 145 -5.42 -9.48 2.76
C ALA A 145 -4.55 -9.69 1.51
N ALA A 146 -3.63 -8.74 1.26
CA ALA A 146 -2.68 -8.85 0.16
C ALA A 146 -1.36 -8.13 0.45
N VAL A 147 -0.30 -8.54 -0.27
CA VAL A 147 1.02 -7.90 -0.26
C VAL A 147 1.52 -7.76 -1.69
N MET A 148 2.04 -6.59 -2.04
CA MET A 148 2.82 -6.36 -3.26
C MET A 148 4.27 -6.02 -2.87
N SER A 149 5.19 -6.85 -3.30
CA SER A 149 6.63 -6.70 -3.07
C SER A 149 7.30 -6.27 -4.37
N VAL A 150 7.77 -5.02 -4.43
CA VAL A 150 8.35 -4.40 -5.62
C VAL A 150 9.87 -4.40 -5.51
N TYR A 151 10.55 -5.06 -6.44
CA TYR A 151 12.03 -5.13 -6.54
C TYR A 151 12.70 -5.45 -5.20
N PRO A 152 12.26 -6.50 -4.48
CA PRO A 152 12.71 -6.75 -3.12
C PRO A 152 14.21 -6.95 -3.03
N SER A 153 14.84 -6.32 -2.03
CA SER A 153 16.23 -6.58 -1.68
C SER A 153 16.40 -7.98 -1.08
N THR A 154 17.63 -8.50 -1.11
CA THR A 154 18.01 -9.68 -0.32
C THR A 154 18.10 -9.35 1.17
N LEU A 155 17.90 -10.34 2.02
CA LEU A 155 18.09 -10.20 3.47
C LEU A 155 19.58 -10.03 3.80
N ASN A 156 19.90 -8.99 4.57
CA ASN A 156 21.18 -8.88 5.22
C ASN A 156 21.10 -9.42 6.66
N SER A 157 21.28 -10.73 6.82
CA SER A 157 21.15 -11.41 8.10
C SER A 157 22.13 -10.95 9.20
N ARG A 158 23.13 -10.13 8.87
CA ARG A 158 24.02 -9.50 9.87
C ARG A 158 23.39 -8.26 10.52
N LEU A 159 22.44 -7.63 9.85
CA LEU A 159 21.83 -6.37 10.27
C LEU A 159 20.33 -6.51 10.54
N GLU A 160 19.70 -7.59 10.10
CA GLU A 160 18.25 -7.72 10.08
C GLU A 160 17.81 -9.10 10.59
N GLU A 161 16.67 -9.12 11.26
CA GLU A 161 16.08 -10.36 11.79
C GLU A 161 15.58 -11.28 10.66
N VAL A 162 15.84 -12.57 10.79
CA VAL A 162 15.30 -13.61 9.90
C VAL A 162 13.88 -13.95 10.32
N VAL A 163 12.88 -13.47 9.60
CA VAL A 163 11.47 -13.74 9.89
C VAL A 163 11.07 -15.13 9.41
N ASN A 164 10.38 -15.87 10.29
CA ASN A 164 9.75 -17.14 9.91
C ASN A 164 8.37 -16.89 9.29
N PHE A 165 8.11 -17.43 8.10
CA PHE A 165 6.85 -17.27 7.37
C PHE A 165 5.74 -18.27 7.75
N THR A 166 5.93 -19.11 8.77
CA THR A 166 4.90 -20.08 9.20
C THR A 166 3.62 -19.42 9.69
N HIS A 167 3.69 -18.16 10.14
CA HIS A 167 2.53 -17.37 10.56
C HIS A 167 1.98 -16.44 9.46
N LEU A 168 2.52 -16.49 8.26
CA LEU A 168 1.95 -15.75 7.12
C LEU A 168 0.57 -16.34 6.80
N PRO A 169 -0.52 -15.56 6.87
CA PRO A 169 -1.86 -16.11 6.67
C PRO A 169 -2.01 -16.71 5.27
N HIS A 170 -2.43 -17.95 5.17
CA HIS A 170 -2.59 -18.67 3.89
C HIS A 170 -3.64 -18.03 2.96
N SER A 171 -4.49 -17.15 3.49
CA SER A 171 -5.45 -16.36 2.70
C SER A 171 -4.82 -15.15 2.00
N THR A 172 -3.67 -14.67 2.48
CA THR A 172 -2.98 -13.50 1.92
C THR A 172 -2.60 -13.73 0.46
N ARG A 173 -2.87 -12.76 -0.42
CA ARG A 173 -2.44 -12.77 -1.82
C ARG A 173 -1.09 -12.08 -1.94
N LEU A 174 -0.12 -12.71 -2.57
CA LEU A 174 1.21 -12.16 -2.78
C LEU A 174 1.45 -11.84 -4.26
N LEU A 175 1.91 -10.63 -4.54
CA LEU A 175 2.41 -10.22 -5.85
C LEU A 175 3.88 -9.81 -5.70
N LEU A 176 4.79 -10.60 -6.26
CA LEU A 176 6.22 -10.30 -6.32
C LEU A 176 6.55 -9.70 -7.68
N VAL A 177 7.06 -8.49 -7.68
CA VAL A 177 7.39 -7.74 -8.89
C VAL A 177 8.90 -7.62 -9.01
N THR A 178 9.42 -7.95 -10.18
CA THR A 178 10.83 -7.77 -10.57
C THR A 178 10.92 -6.87 -11.81
N ALA A 179 12.10 -6.41 -12.16
CA ALA A 179 12.33 -5.63 -13.37
C ALA A 179 13.33 -6.32 -14.30
N ASP A 180 13.23 -6.06 -15.60
CA ASP A 180 14.10 -6.70 -16.58
C ASP A 180 15.56 -6.18 -16.55
N ARG A 181 15.78 -5.03 -15.87
CA ARG A 181 17.11 -4.44 -15.66
C ARG A 181 17.49 -4.32 -14.19
N ASP A 182 16.89 -5.15 -13.33
CA ASP A 182 17.23 -5.24 -11.91
C ASP A 182 17.49 -6.68 -11.49
N SER A 183 18.18 -6.84 -10.35
CA SER A 183 18.46 -8.17 -9.81
C SER A 183 17.21 -8.84 -9.27
N PRO A 184 16.83 -10.03 -9.76
CA PRO A 184 15.72 -10.79 -9.18
C PRO A 184 16.10 -11.56 -7.91
N ALA A 185 17.28 -11.32 -7.32
CA ALA A 185 17.81 -12.12 -6.21
C ALA A 185 16.90 -12.10 -4.98
N GLY A 186 16.40 -10.94 -4.60
CA GLY A 186 15.48 -10.79 -3.46
C GLY A 186 14.16 -11.53 -3.67
N ALA A 187 13.55 -11.41 -4.86
CA ALA A 187 12.33 -12.15 -5.18
C ALA A 187 12.55 -13.67 -5.17
N ARG A 188 13.67 -14.14 -5.70
CA ARG A 188 14.05 -15.57 -5.64
C ARG A 188 14.24 -16.06 -4.20
N GLU A 189 14.84 -15.24 -3.35
CA GLU A 189 15.01 -15.55 -1.93
C GLU A 189 13.64 -15.64 -1.23
N LEU A 190 12.75 -14.66 -1.42
CA LEU A 190 11.39 -14.68 -0.86
C LEU A 190 10.62 -15.93 -1.32
N LEU A 191 10.67 -16.28 -2.61
CA LEU A 191 10.02 -17.48 -3.13
C LEU A 191 10.54 -18.75 -2.45
N ARG A 192 11.86 -18.91 -2.27
CA ARG A 192 12.41 -20.05 -1.54
C ARG A 192 11.96 -20.11 -0.09
N ARG A 193 11.87 -18.96 0.59
CA ARG A 193 11.40 -18.87 1.99
C ARG A 193 9.91 -19.22 2.10
N LEU A 194 9.07 -18.75 1.16
CA LEU A 194 7.65 -19.09 1.07
C LEU A 194 7.45 -20.60 0.84
N GLN A 195 8.21 -21.20 -0.06
CA GLN A 195 8.18 -22.66 -0.31
C GLN A 195 8.55 -23.47 0.94
N ARG A 196 9.62 -23.07 1.65
CA ARG A 196 10.04 -23.73 2.89
C ARG A 196 9.00 -23.64 4.01
N SER A 197 8.25 -22.55 4.07
CA SER A 197 7.14 -22.37 5.02
C SER A 197 5.83 -23.01 4.56
N ARG A 198 5.82 -23.70 3.41
CA ARG A 198 4.63 -24.32 2.81
C ARG A 198 3.50 -23.33 2.52
N PHE A 199 3.85 -22.08 2.24
CA PHE A 199 2.85 -21.09 1.83
C PHE A 199 2.20 -21.50 0.49
N PRO A 200 0.87 -21.39 0.33
CA PRO A 200 0.17 -21.88 -0.86
C PRO A 200 0.65 -21.21 -2.16
N ALA A 201 1.23 -21.98 -3.07
CA ALA A 201 1.80 -21.46 -4.32
C ALA A 201 0.76 -20.72 -5.19
N GLN A 202 -0.50 -21.14 -5.17
CA GLN A 202 -1.61 -20.48 -5.90
C GLN A 202 -1.94 -19.07 -5.38
N ARG A 203 -1.42 -18.71 -4.22
CA ARG A 203 -1.53 -17.34 -3.64
C ARG A 203 -0.39 -16.42 -4.05
N VAL A 204 0.63 -16.95 -4.70
CA VAL A 204 1.81 -16.19 -5.14
C VAL A 204 1.75 -15.96 -6.64
N ARG A 205 1.80 -14.69 -7.05
CA ARG A 205 1.98 -14.28 -8.44
C ARG A 205 3.31 -13.55 -8.58
N THR A 206 3.92 -13.69 -9.74
CA THR A 206 5.13 -12.96 -10.10
C THR A 206 4.88 -12.16 -11.38
N GLU A 207 5.33 -10.91 -11.41
CA GLU A 207 5.27 -10.06 -12.60
C GLU A 207 6.66 -9.47 -12.87
N VAL A 208 6.96 -9.21 -14.15
CA VAL A 208 8.21 -8.60 -14.58
C VAL A 208 7.88 -7.27 -15.25
N VAL A 209 8.32 -6.17 -14.66
CA VAL A 209 8.28 -4.84 -15.28
C VAL A 209 9.30 -4.81 -16.39
N ARG A 210 8.89 -4.33 -17.57
CA ARG A 210 9.74 -4.36 -18.77
C ARG A 210 10.07 -2.95 -19.24
N SER A 211 11.31 -2.78 -19.64
CA SER A 211 11.75 -1.58 -20.31
C SER A 211 11.00 -1.38 -21.64
N HIS A 212 10.56 -0.16 -21.90
CA HIS A 212 9.84 0.21 -23.12
C HIS A 212 10.05 1.69 -23.49
N GLY A 213 10.48 1.97 -24.70
CA GLY A 213 10.79 3.33 -25.12
C GLY A 213 11.88 3.96 -24.24
N SER A 214 11.59 5.12 -23.67
CA SER A 214 12.49 5.81 -22.72
C SER A 214 12.39 5.29 -21.29
N PHE A 215 11.38 4.48 -20.98
CA PHE A 215 11.22 3.87 -19.65
C PHE A 215 12.21 2.73 -19.47
N ARG A 216 13.10 2.87 -18.51
CA ARG A 216 14.03 1.82 -18.08
C ARG A 216 13.49 1.15 -16.83
N ALA A 217 13.17 -0.13 -16.94
CA ALA A 217 12.72 -0.93 -15.79
C ALA A 217 13.93 -1.41 -14.98
N ASP A 218 14.61 -0.49 -14.32
CA ASP A 218 15.67 -0.73 -13.35
C ASP A 218 15.15 -0.56 -11.91
N HIS A 219 16.05 -0.70 -10.94
CA HIS A 219 15.69 -0.60 -9.52
C HIS A 219 14.93 0.68 -9.17
N PHE A 220 15.34 1.82 -9.74
CA PHE A 220 14.76 3.14 -9.46
C PHE A 220 13.48 3.46 -10.24
N SER A 221 13.06 2.57 -11.13
CA SER A 221 11.81 2.79 -11.89
C SER A 221 10.55 2.80 -11.01
N ALA A 222 10.61 2.25 -9.79
CA ALA A 222 9.53 2.34 -8.80
C ALA A 222 9.32 3.75 -8.23
N LEU A 223 10.30 4.64 -8.38
CA LEU A 223 10.22 6.05 -7.96
C LEU A 223 9.64 6.96 -9.05
N GLN A 224 9.34 6.42 -10.23
CA GLN A 224 8.79 7.17 -11.34
C GLN A 224 7.26 7.23 -11.29
N SER A 225 6.69 8.34 -11.79
CA SER A 225 5.24 8.56 -11.86
C SER A 225 4.70 8.69 -13.29
N GLY A 226 5.53 8.43 -14.30
CA GLY A 226 5.15 8.46 -15.72
C GLY A 226 4.14 7.37 -16.10
N SER A 227 3.63 7.43 -17.33
CA SER A 227 2.59 6.50 -17.83
C SER A 227 3.00 5.03 -17.73
N GLU A 228 4.26 4.70 -18.02
CA GLU A 228 4.76 3.32 -17.94
C GLU A 228 4.83 2.81 -16.50
N ALA A 229 5.30 3.62 -15.54
CA ALA A 229 5.30 3.28 -14.12
C ALA A 229 3.86 3.05 -13.64
N ARG A 230 2.93 3.92 -14.01
CA ARG A 230 1.50 3.77 -13.68
C ARG A 230 0.94 2.46 -14.25
N ARG A 231 1.24 2.15 -15.50
CA ARG A 231 0.74 0.93 -16.16
C ARG A 231 1.34 -0.35 -15.57
N GLN A 232 2.63 -0.36 -15.26
CA GLN A 232 3.38 -1.57 -14.89
C GLN A 232 3.55 -1.78 -13.38
N LEU A 233 3.32 -0.75 -12.56
CA LEU A 233 3.46 -0.81 -11.09
C LEU A 233 2.16 -0.43 -10.38
N TRP A 234 1.57 0.73 -10.68
CA TRP A 234 0.39 1.19 -9.95
C TRP A 234 -0.85 0.38 -10.31
N ALA A 235 -1.12 0.14 -11.59
CA ALA A 235 -2.28 -0.64 -12.02
C ALA A 235 -2.27 -2.11 -11.52
N PRO A 236 -1.14 -2.84 -11.43
CA PRO A 236 -1.06 -4.11 -10.72
C PRO A 236 -1.47 -4.03 -9.25
N LEU A 237 -1.04 -2.99 -8.53
CA LEU A 237 -1.47 -2.78 -7.14
C LEU A 237 -2.96 -2.49 -7.05
N ASP A 238 -3.50 -1.64 -7.93
CA ASP A 238 -4.94 -1.34 -7.97
C ASP A 238 -5.77 -2.62 -8.19
N ARG A 239 -5.34 -3.49 -9.12
CA ARG A 239 -5.99 -4.80 -9.35
C ARG A 239 -5.88 -5.72 -8.13
N LEU A 240 -4.73 -5.73 -7.46
CA LEU A 240 -4.54 -6.53 -6.25
C LEU A 240 -5.46 -6.04 -5.12
N ILE A 241 -5.54 -4.72 -4.89
CA ILE A 241 -6.45 -4.11 -3.93
C ILE A 241 -7.91 -4.44 -4.27
N ALA A 242 -8.32 -4.25 -5.52
CA ALA A 242 -9.67 -4.55 -5.96
C ALA A 242 -10.07 -6.03 -5.75
N SER A 243 -9.09 -6.94 -5.79
CA SER A 243 -9.32 -8.37 -5.61
C SER A 243 -9.61 -8.81 -4.18
N VAL A 244 -9.45 -7.92 -3.18
CA VAL A 244 -9.62 -8.21 -1.74
C VAL A 244 -10.69 -7.36 -1.06
N ARG A 245 -11.35 -6.49 -1.82
CA ARG A 245 -12.51 -5.66 -1.40
C ARG A 245 -13.83 -6.41 -1.32
#